data_bb8a97b0ef59fa90a9590aa9d7d5380c
#
_entry.id   bb8a97b0ef59fa90a9590aa9d7d5380c
#
_cell.length_a   1.000
_cell.length_b   1.000
_cell.length_c   1.000
_cell.angle_alpha   90.00
_cell.angle_beta   90.00
_cell.angle_gamma   90.00
#
_symmetry.space_group_name_H-M   'P 1'
#
loop_
_entity.id
_entity.type
_entity.pdbx_description
1 polymer ?
#
loop_
_entity_poly.entity_id
_entity_poly.type
_entity_poly.pdbx_seq_one_letter_code
_entity_poly.pdbx_strand_id
1 'polypeptide(L)'
;QSIVEPGTQLTLRTFHVGGTASSTAAENAITSKYNGKLEFEELRTIERVTDDGVQDVVVSRTTEVRIVDENTGITYSQYDVPYGSILYKKEGEAVKKGDLICEWDAYNAITIIETAGKIHYDNMIEGVTYREEADDISLNRDKVIIESRDKSKNPTIVIVDENGESLKHYNLPVGAHVMVEDGQDVKVGDIIIKIPRAIGKANDITGGLPRVTELFEARNP
;
A
#
# COMPACT_ATOMS: atom_id res chain seq x y z
N GLN A 1 -35.62 -30.28 -18.30
CA GLN A 1 -34.36 -31.03 -18.44
C GLN A 1 -33.26 -30.20 -19.11
N SER A 2 -33.57 -29.44 -20.17
CA SER A 2 -32.57 -28.59 -20.87
C SER A 2 -32.04 -27.41 -20.09
N ILE A 3 -32.67 -27.02 -18.98
CA ILE A 3 -32.24 -25.89 -18.14
C ILE A 3 -31.25 -26.33 -17.08
N VAL A 4 -31.28 -27.60 -16.67
CA VAL A 4 -30.40 -28.10 -15.58
C VAL A 4 -29.01 -28.48 -16.10
N GLU A 5 -28.90 -29.03 -17.31
CA GLU A 5 -27.61 -29.39 -17.89
C GLU A 5 -26.64 -28.22 -18.10
N PRO A 6 -27.03 -27.06 -18.65
CA PRO A 6 -26.14 -25.93 -18.77
C PRO A 6 -25.68 -25.39 -17.41
N GLY A 7 -26.54 -25.41 -16.40
CA GLY A 7 -26.21 -24.98 -15.05
C GLY A 7 -25.15 -25.88 -14.39
N THR A 8 -25.26 -27.17 -14.56
CA THR A 8 -24.31 -28.16 -14.04
C THR A 8 -22.95 -28.03 -14.73
N GLN A 9 -22.92 -27.82 -16.03
CA GLN A 9 -21.70 -27.63 -16.80
C GLN A 9 -21.01 -26.29 -16.42
N LEU A 10 -21.76 -25.23 -16.22
CA LEU A 10 -21.25 -23.97 -15.73
C LEU A 10 -20.63 -24.10 -14.32
N THR A 11 -21.29 -24.86 -13.44
CA THR A 11 -20.79 -25.12 -12.09
C THR A 11 -19.49 -25.93 -12.11
N LEU A 12 -19.40 -26.96 -12.95
CA LEU A 12 -18.18 -27.75 -13.13
C LEU A 12 -17.05 -26.92 -13.74
N ARG A 13 -17.31 -26.07 -14.72
CA ARG A 13 -16.32 -25.16 -15.28
C ARG A 13 -15.84 -24.14 -14.26
N THR A 14 -16.71 -23.66 -13.40
CA THR A 14 -16.35 -22.71 -12.33
C THR A 14 -15.44 -23.37 -11.29
N PHE A 15 -15.65 -24.65 -10.97
CA PHE A 15 -14.76 -25.43 -10.10
C PHE A 15 -13.37 -25.63 -10.71
N HIS A 16 -13.25 -25.81 -12.02
CA HIS A 16 -11.96 -25.93 -12.70
C HIS A 16 -11.25 -24.57 -12.91
N VAL A 17 -11.99 -23.48 -12.99
CA VAL A 17 -11.45 -22.12 -13.13
C VAL A 17 -11.10 -21.51 -11.75
N GLY A 18 -11.66 -22.04 -10.67
CA GLY A 18 -11.33 -21.61 -9.31
C GLY A 18 -9.85 -21.80 -8.89
N GLY A 19 -9.09 -22.61 -9.66
CA GLY A 19 -7.63 -22.74 -9.49
C GLY A 19 -6.81 -21.60 -10.08
N THR A 20 -7.42 -20.72 -10.89
CA THR A 20 -6.72 -19.57 -11.51
C THR A 20 -6.99 -18.24 -10.79
N ALA A 21 -7.87 -18.22 -9.78
CA ALA A 21 -8.12 -17.03 -8.96
C ALA A 21 -6.92 -16.63 -8.09
N SER A 22 -5.91 -17.49 -7.94
CA SER A 22 -4.68 -17.17 -7.21
C SER A 22 -3.69 -16.30 -7.99
N SER A 23 -3.93 -16.00 -9.27
CA SER A 23 -3.04 -15.16 -10.08
C SER A 23 -3.39 -13.68 -10.08
N THR A 24 -4.45 -13.27 -9.38
CA THR A 24 -4.86 -11.87 -9.21
C THR A 24 -4.58 -11.33 -7.81
N ALA A 25 -3.70 -11.99 -7.04
CA ALA A 25 -3.09 -11.33 -5.91
C ALA A 25 -2.41 -10.05 -6.42
N ALA A 26 -2.77 -8.91 -5.86
CA ALA A 26 -2.14 -7.66 -6.21
C ALA A 26 -0.62 -7.85 -6.10
N GLU A 27 0.12 -7.51 -7.17
CA GLU A 27 1.58 -7.58 -7.13
C GLU A 27 2.05 -6.66 -6.00
N ASN A 28 2.73 -7.23 -5.03
CA ASN A 28 3.25 -6.52 -3.86
C ASN A 28 4.79 -6.62 -3.75
N ALA A 29 5.43 -7.22 -4.75
CA ALA A 29 6.86 -7.45 -4.74
C ALA A 29 7.47 -7.38 -6.15
N ILE A 30 8.71 -6.92 -6.24
CA ILE A 30 9.53 -7.02 -7.44
C ILE A 30 10.56 -8.11 -7.23
N THR A 31 10.54 -9.10 -8.13
CA THR A 31 11.54 -10.17 -8.19
C THR A 31 12.35 -10.06 -9.48
N SER A 32 13.63 -10.38 -9.41
CA SER A 32 14.47 -10.38 -10.59
C SER A 32 14.07 -11.47 -11.58
N LYS A 33 13.86 -11.09 -12.84
CA LYS A 33 13.63 -12.04 -13.95
C LYS A 33 14.91 -12.50 -14.62
N TYR A 34 16.01 -11.80 -14.38
CA TYR A 34 17.31 -12.03 -15.02
C TYR A 34 18.42 -12.06 -13.97
N ASN A 35 19.56 -12.64 -14.34
CA ASN A 35 20.78 -12.48 -13.57
C ASN A 35 21.46 -11.18 -14.01
N GLY A 36 21.96 -10.41 -13.07
CA GLY A 36 22.61 -9.13 -13.37
C GLY A 36 22.94 -8.35 -12.11
N LYS A 37 23.24 -7.08 -12.29
CA LYS A 37 23.53 -6.13 -11.23
C LYS A 37 22.39 -5.13 -11.11
N LEU A 38 22.06 -4.75 -9.88
CA LEU A 38 21.04 -3.74 -9.61
C LEU A 38 21.63 -2.33 -9.72
N GLU A 39 20.90 -1.48 -10.44
CA GLU A 39 21.12 -0.04 -10.45
C GLU A 39 19.80 0.66 -10.12
N PHE A 40 19.86 1.59 -9.18
CA PHE A 40 18.71 2.40 -8.79
C PHE A 40 18.89 3.82 -9.31
N GLU A 41 17.80 4.42 -9.78
CA GLU A 41 17.72 5.83 -10.13
C GLU A 41 16.84 6.56 -9.10
N GLU A 42 17.29 7.73 -8.65
CA GLU A 42 16.62 8.59 -7.67
C GLU A 42 16.24 7.87 -6.34
N LEU A 43 17.08 6.92 -5.92
CA LEU A 43 16.84 6.18 -4.68
C LEU A 43 17.09 7.09 -3.46
N ARG A 44 16.07 7.19 -2.61
CA ARG A 44 16.19 7.73 -1.26
C ARG A 44 15.56 6.75 -0.29
N THR A 45 16.32 6.31 0.69
CA THR A 45 15.87 5.38 1.72
C THR A 45 16.04 5.97 3.11
N ILE A 46 15.26 5.46 4.04
CA ILE A 46 15.44 5.65 5.48
C ILE A 46 15.51 4.28 6.14
N GLU A 47 16.29 4.20 7.20
CA GLU A 47 16.35 3.02 8.04
C GLU A 47 15.16 3.03 9.01
N ARG A 48 14.36 1.97 8.97
CA ARG A 48 13.28 1.70 9.92
C ARG A 48 13.70 0.57 10.84
N VAL A 49 13.70 0.83 12.13
CA VAL A 49 13.95 -0.20 13.15
C VAL A 49 12.63 -0.87 13.50
N THR A 50 12.55 -2.17 13.26
CA THR A 50 11.41 -3.02 13.64
C THR A 50 11.87 -4.11 14.58
N ASP A 51 10.94 -4.84 15.18
CA ASP A 51 11.26 -5.97 16.06
C ASP A 51 12.02 -7.08 15.32
N ASP A 52 11.85 -7.18 14.00
CA ASP A 52 12.53 -8.13 13.11
C ASP A 52 13.90 -7.64 12.62
N GLY A 53 14.29 -6.40 12.93
CA GLY A 53 15.58 -5.82 12.55
C GLY A 53 15.47 -4.46 11.88
N VAL A 54 16.55 -4.03 11.23
CA VAL A 54 16.62 -2.79 10.48
C VAL A 54 16.24 -3.06 9.02
N GLN A 55 15.31 -2.27 8.50
CA GLN A 55 14.81 -2.34 7.13
C GLN A 55 15.06 -1.02 6.41
N ASP A 56 15.55 -1.09 5.19
CA ASP A 56 15.66 0.07 4.31
C ASP A 56 14.32 0.31 3.61
N VAL A 57 13.71 1.47 3.87
CA VAL A 57 12.40 1.82 3.30
C VAL A 57 12.55 2.97 2.32
N VAL A 58 11.96 2.83 1.13
CA VAL A 58 12.01 3.84 0.06
C VAL A 58 11.09 5.01 0.39
N VAL A 59 11.64 6.22 0.39
CA VAL A 59 10.92 7.48 0.61
C VAL A 59 10.93 8.41 -0.61
N SER A 60 11.47 7.97 -1.71
CA SER A 60 11.35 8.62 -3.01
C SER A 60 10.04 8.20 -3.69
N ARG A 61 9.49 9.07 -4.54
CA ARG A 61 8.28 8.80 -5.32
C ARG A 61 8.57 8.40 -6.77
N THR A 62 9.80 8.55 -7.19
CA THR A 62 10.27 8.40 -8.58
C THR A 62 11.42 7.41 -8.69
N THR A 63 11.55 6.49 -7.74
CA THR A 63 12.61 5.50 -7.74
C THR A 63 12.35 4.43 -8.79
N GLU A 64 13.34 4.20 -9.65
CA GLU A 64 13.36 3.11 -10.59
C GLU A 64 14.49 2.15 -10.25
N VAL A 65 14.27 0.85 -10.45
CA VAL A 65 15.28 -0.19 -10.36
C VAL A 65 15.52 -0.82 -11.72
N ARG A 66 16.77 -0.91 -12.11
CA ARG A 66 17.23 -1.53 -13.36
C ARG A 66 18.06 -2.76 -13.05
N ILE A 67 17.90 -3.79 -13.86
CA ILE A 67 18.75 -4.96 -13.83
C ILE A 67 19.65 -4.88 -15.08
N VAL A 68 20.93 -4.70 -14.86
CA VAL A 68 21.93 -4.52 -15.93
C VAL A 68 22.89 -5.70 -16.00
N ASP A 69 23.40 -5.97 -17.18
CA ASP A 69 24.46 -6.94 -17.40
C ASP A 69 25.79 -6.39 -16.88
N GLU A 70 26.48 -7.14 -16.05
CA GLU A 70 27.76 -6.72 -15.47
C GLU A 70 28.87 -6.47 -16.51
N ASN A 71 28.82 -7.15 -17.67
CA ASN A 71 29.86 -7.08 -18.68
C ASN A 71 29.56 -6.07 -19.77
N THR A 72 28.31 -5.99 -20.21
CA THR A 72 27.89 -5.17 -21.34
C THR A 72 27.20 -3.88 -20.97
N GLY A 73 26.73 -3.74 -19.72
CA GLY A 73 25.96 -2.59 -19.27
C GLY A 73 24.56 -2.50 -19.89
N ILE A 74 24.10 -3.57 -20.56
CA ILE A 74 22.77 -3.60 -21.17
C ILE A 74 21.71 -3.79 -20.10
N THR A 75 20.68 -2.95 -20.10
CA THR A 75 19.54 -3.07 -19.22
C THR A 75 18.62 -4.21 -19.70
N TYR A 76 18.44 -5.22 -18.87
CA TYR A 76 17.54 -6.34 -19.13
C TYR A 76 16.10 -6.05 -18.76
N SER A 77 15.89 -5.32 -17.67
CA SER A 77 14.54 -4.92 -17.20
C SER A 77 14.63 -3.70 -16.30
N GLN A 78 13.52 -2.97 -16.25
CA GLN A 78 13.32 -1.76 -15.46
C GLN A 78 11.96 -1.85 -14.79
N TYR A 79 11.90 -1.43 -13.53
CA TYR A 79 10.67 -1.43 -12.72
C TYR A 79 10.61 -0.16 -11.87
N ASP A 80 9.40 0.38 -11.73
CA ASP A 80 9.13 1.45 -10.79
C ASP A 80 9.02 0.90 -9.37
N VAL A 81 9.73 1.48 -8.41
CA VAL A 81 9.69 1.09 -7.01
C VAL A 81 8.73 2.02 -6.26
N PRO A 82 7.60 1.51 -5.75
CA PRO A 82 6.64 2.35 -5.05
C PRO A 82 7.20 2.95 -3.76
N TYR A 83 6.72 4.16 -3.42
CA TYR A 83 6.98 4.76 -2.10
C TYR A 83 6.52 3.83 -0.97
N GLY A 84 7.34 3.70 0.06
CA GLY A 84 7.06 2.82 1.20
C GLY A 84 7.48 1.37 0.99
N SER A 85 8.14 1.04 -0.14
CA SER A 85 8.68 -0.30 -0.38
C SER A 85 9.85 -0.59 0.55
N ILE A 86 9.91 -1.82 1.05
CA ILE A 86 11.03 -2.35 1.83
C ILE A 86 12.03 -2.93 0.83
N LEU A 87 13.29 -2.51 0.90
CA LEU A 87 14.37 -3.03 0.06
C LEU A 87 15.07 -4.19 0.75
N TYR A 88 15.26 -5.28 0.01
CA TYR A 88 16.04 -6.45 0.43
C TYR A 88 17.41 -6.50 -0.22
N LYS A 89 17.62 -5.69 -1.26
CA LYS A 89 18.87 -5.63 -2.04
C LYS A 89 19.33 -4.18 -2.17
N LYS A 90 20.65 -3.99 -2.14
CA LYS A 90 21.27 -2.66 -2.24
C LYS A 90 21.71 -2.35 -3.66
N GLU A 91 21.97 -1.06 -3.91
CA GLU A 91 22.54 -0.60 -5.18
C GLU A 91 23.89 -1.28 -5.45
N GLY A 92 24.05 -1.72 -6.68
CA GLY A 92 25.27 -2.40 -7.11
C GLY A 92 25.35 -3.88 -6.73
N GLU A 93 24.36 -4.44 -6.04
CA GLU A 93 24.35 -5.85 -5.66
C GLU A 93 24.01 -6.74 -6.85
N ALA A 94 24.71 -7.88 -6.96
CA ALA A 94 24.41 -8.89 -7.95
C ALA A 94 23.16 -9.68 -7.57
N VAL A 95 22.26 -9.86 -8.51
CA VAL A 95 21.01 -10.60 -8.32
C VAL A 95 20.90 -11.75 -9.29
N LYS A 96 20.22 -12.79 -8.86
CA LYS A 96 19.87 -13.96 -9.67
C LYS A 96 18.38 -13.93 -9.99
N LYS A 97 18.02 -14.62 -11.05
CA LYS A 97 16.62 -14.84 -11.40
C LYS A 97 15.86 -15.45 -10.22
N GLY A 98 14.78 -14.80 -9.78
CA GLY A 98 13.95 -15.20 -8.65
C GLY A 98 14.28 -14.49 -7.32
N ASP A 99 15.39 -13.72 -7.25
CA ASP A 99 15.72 -12.96 -6.05
C ASP A 99 14.69 -11.85 -5.82
N LEU A 100 14.25 -11.71 -4.57
CA LEU A 100 13.37 -10.62 -4.14
C LEU A 100 14.19 -9.34 -4.02
N ILE A 101 13.75 -8.29 -4.70
CA ILE A 101 14.41 -6.97 -4.71
C ILE A 101 13.75 -6.06 -3.70
N CYS A 102 12.43 -5.90 -3.80
CA CYS A 102 11.65 -5.09 -2.87
C CYS A 102 10.22 -5.62 -2.74
N GLU A 103 9.58 -5.22 -1.65
CA GLU A 103 8.18 -5.56 -1.33
C GLU A 103 7.46 -4.35 -0.76
N TRP A 104 6.15 -4.22 -1.01
CA TRP A 104 5.31 -3.13 -0.50
C TRP A 104 3.92 -3.62 -0.09
N ASP A 105 3.20 -2.79 0.67
CA ASP A 105 1.79 -3.04 0.96
C ASP A 105 0.95 -2.72 -0.28
N ALA A 106 0.38 -3.74 -0.90
CA ALA A 106 -0.47 -3.57 -2.07
C ALA A 106 -1.84 -2.95 -1.72
N TYR A 107 -2.28 -3.11 -0.47
CA TYR A 107 -3.62 -2.73 -0.02
C TYR A 107 -3.68 -1.32 0.53
N ASN A 108 -2.56 -0.81 1.06
CA ASN A 108 -2.50 0.51 1.65
C ASN A 108 -1.41 1.36 1.02
N ALA A 109 -1.70 2.63 0.80
CA ALA A 109 -0.66 3.63 0.60
C ALA A 109 -0.29 4.18 1.99
N ILE A 110 1.00 4.15 2.33
CA ILE A 110 1.50 4.62 3.61
C ILE A 110 2.18 5.97 3.47
N THR A 111 2.22 6.76 4.55
CA THR A 111 3.10 7.93 4.66
C THR A 111 4.01 7.73 5.87
N ILE A 112 5.29 7.92 5.65
CA ILE A 112 6.35 7.59 6.60
C ILE A 112 7.00 8.88 7.11
N ILE A 113 7.39 8.87 8.38
CA ILE A 113 8.09 9.96 9.05
C ILE A 113 9.54 9.98 8.58
N GLU A 114 9.96 11.12 8.03
CA GLU A 114 11.34 11.35 7.59
C GLU A 114 12.17 12.12 8.65
N THR A 115 11.52 12.73 9.63
CA THR A 115 12.17 13.56 10.66
C THR A 115 11.60 13.21 12.03
N ALA A 116 12.44 12.81 12.97
CA ALA A 116 12.01 12.54 14.33
C ALA A 116 11.55 13.81 15.04
N GLY A 117 10.60 13.70 15.95
CA GLY A 117 10.06 14.81 16.72
C GLY A 117 8.78 14.43 17.44
N LYS A 118 8.01 15.43 17.84
CA LYS A 118 6.74 15.26 18.53
C LYS A 118 5.58 15.60 17.59
N ILE A 119 4.54 14.79 17.62
CA ILE A 119 3.33 15.01 16.81
C ILE A 119 2.50 16.13 17.41
N HIS A 120 2.06 17.03 16.56
CA HIS A 120 1.04 18.03 16.89
C HIS A 120 -0.06 18.02 15.83
N TYR A 121 -1.30 17.92 16.29
CA TYR A 121 -2.48 17.95 15.43
C TYR A 121 -2.91 19.39 15.14
N ASP A 122 -3.04 19.74 13.87
CA ASP A 122 -3.61 21.01 13.44
C ASP A 122 -4.93 20.75 12.68
N ASN A 123 -5.98 21.49 13.05
CA ASN A 123 -7.33 21.37 12.48
C ASN A 123 -7.95 19.96 12.56
N MET A 124 -7.51 19.14 13.49
CA MET A 124 -8.09 17.83 13.78
C MET A 124 -9.25 17.98 14.76
N ILE A 125 -10.48 18.03 14.23
CA ILE A 125 -11.72 18.23 15.00
C ILE A 125 -12.62 17.01 14.80
N GLU A 126 -12.94 16.33 15.89
CA GLU A 126 -13.81 15.15 15.87
C GLU A 126 -15.22 15.51 15.36
N GLY A 127 -15.74 14.65 14.48
CA GLY A 127 -17.04 14.86 13.82
C GLY A 127 -17.05 15.92 12.72
N VAL A 128 -15.94 16.65 12.50
CA VAL A 128 -15.81 17.69 11.46
C VAL A 128 -14.74 17.32 10.43
N THR A 129 -13.52 17.00 10.86
CA THR A 129 -12.40 16.64 9.99
C THR A 129 -11.98 15.19 10.10
N TYR A 130 -12.27 14.55 11.24
CA TYR A 130 -12.08 13.11 11.41
C TYR A 130 -13.22 12.50 12.23
N ARG A 131 -13.35 11.17 12.15
CA ARG A 131 -14.22 10.35 13.02
C ARG A 131 -13.42 9.17 13.56
N GLU A 132 -13.81 8.69 14.72
CA GLU A 132 -13.28 7.43 15.23
C GLU A 132 -14.10 6.27 14.67
N GLU A 133 -13.43 5.33 14.04
CA GLU A 133 -14.02 4.06 13.61
C GLU A 133 -13.44 2.95 14.49
N ALA A 134 -14.31 2.11 15.03
CA ALA A 134 -13.88 0.91 15.72
C ALA A 134 -13.48 -0.12 14.65
N ASP A 135 -12.23 -0.58 14.69
CA ASP A 135 -11.82 -1.73 13.92
C ASP A 135 -12.29 -3.00 14.64
N ASP A 136 -13.19 -3.74 14.02
CA ASP A 136 -13.78 -4.97 14.58
C ASP A 136 -12.71 -6.06 14.86
N ILE A 137 -11.52 -5.94 14.28
CA ILE A 137 -10.45 -6.93 14.39
C ILE A 137 -9.45 -6.59 15.49
N SER A 138 -9.04 -5.32 15.60
CA SER A 138 -7.96 -4.89 16.50
C SER A 138 -8.44 -4.36 17.84
N LEU A 139 -9.75 -4.13 18.05
CA LEU A 139 -10.34 -3.44 19.20
C LEU A 139 -9.79 -2.01 19.40
N ASN A 140 -8.99 -1.51 18.49
CA ASN A 140 -8.47 -0.16 18.49
C ASN A 140 -9.46 0.77 17.78
N ARG A 141 -9.43 2.03 18.17
CA ARG A 141 -10.20 3.09 17.50
C ARG A 141 -9.28 3.81 16.55
N ASP A 142 -9.52 3.62 15.27
CA ASP A 142 -8.78 4.32 14.23
C ASP A 142 -9.41 5.68 13.95
N LYS A 143 -8.60 6.71 13.85
CA LYS A 143 -9.04 8.05 13.45
C LYS A 143 -9.02 8.13 11.93
N VAL A 144 -10.19 8.21 11.32
CA VAL A 144 -10.35 8.27 9.86
C VAL A 144 -10.69 9.70 9.45
N ILE A 145 -9.95 10.24 8.50
CA ILE A 145 -10.17 11.58 7.98
C ILE A 145 -11.42 11.59 7.10
N ILE A 146 -12.34 12.48 7.40
CA ILE A 146 -13.58 12.69 6.65
C ILE A 146 -13.55 14.00 5.86
N GLU A 147 -14.41 14.09 4.86
CA GLU A 147 -14.55 15.33 4.10
C GLU A 147 -15.19 16.42 4.97
N SER A 148 -14.45 17.49 5.24
CA SER A 148 -14.96 18.65 5.95
C SER A 148 -15.82 19.50 5.01
N ARG A 149 -16.99 19.95 5.52
CA ARG A 149 -17.83 20.95 4.81
C ARG A 149 -17.15 22.31 4.72
N ASP A 150 -16.28 22.60 5.67
CA ASP A 150 -15.51 23.85 5.72
C ASP A 150 -14.12 23.61 5.09
N LYS A 151 -13.94 24.06 3.86
CA LYS A 151 -12.68 23.92 3.11
C LYS A 151 -11.50 24.69 3.71
N SER A 152 -11.76 25.57 4.69
CA SER A 152 -10.67 26.27 5.42
C SER A 152 -10.02 25.39 6.48
N LYS A 153 -10.67 24.30 6.89
CA LYS A 153 -10.19 23.38 7.92
C LYS A 153 -9.60 22.14 7.29
N ASN A 154 -8.36 22.26 6.82
CA ASN A 154 -7.62 21.11 6.32
C ASN A 154 -6.90 20.42 7.49
N PRO A 155 -7.19 19.15 7.80
CA PRO A 155 -6.49 18.44 8.84
C PRO A 155 -5.04 18.22 8.46
N THR A 156 -4.13 18.56 9.37
CA THR A 156 -2.68 18.49 9.15
C THR A 156 -2.01 17.90 10.39
N ILE A 157 -1.01 17.08 10.22
CA ILE A 157 -0.10 16.66 11.27
C ILE A 157 1.19 17.43 11.10
N VAL A 158 1.63 18.06 12.19
CA VAL A 158 2.88 18.80 12.26
C VAL A 158 3.85 18.05 13.15
N ILE A 159 5.08 17.86 12.69
CA ILE A 159 6.16 17.38 13.55
C ILE A 159 6.87 18.61 14.12
N VAL A 160 6.97 18.67 15.43
CA VAL A 160 7.64 19.76 16.16
C VAL A 160 8.87 19.22 16.88
N ASP A 161 9.87 20.08 17.06
CA ASP A 161 11.04 19.78 17.86
C ASP A 161 10.77 20.00 19.36
N GLU A 162 11.81 19.84 20.20
CA GLU A 162 11.74 20.05 21.65
C GLU A 162 11.46 21.54 22.01
N ASN A 163 11.71 22.48 21.11
CA ASN A 163 11.47 23.90 21.30
C ASN A 163 10.07 24.33 20.83
N GLY A 164 9.33 23.43 20.18
CA GLY A 164 8.02 23.70 19.61
C GLY A 164 8.08 24.31 18.20
N GLU A 165 9.24 24.29 17.55
CA GLU A 165 9.36 24.72 16.16
C GLU A 165 8.86 23.63 15.22
N SER A 166 8.10 24.03 14.19
CA SER A 166 7.58 23.08 13.20
C SER A 166 8.68 22.62 12.25
N LEU A 167 8.96 21.32 12.25
CA LEU A 167 9.95 20.70 11.37
C LEU A 167 9.35 20.30 10.04
N LYS A 168 8.18 19.65 10.06
CA LYS A 168 7.54 19.14 8.85
C LYS A 168 6.02 19.09 9.00
N HIS A 169 5.30 19.38 7.91
CA HIS A 169 3.84 19.32 7.83
C HIS A 169 3.41 18.18 6.92
N TYR A 170 2.41 17.44 7.35
CA TYR A 170 1.79 16.35 6.59
C TYR A 170 0.29 16.61 6.45
N ASN A 171 -0.15 16.94 5.24
CA ASN A 171 -1.57 17.09 4.93
C ASN A 171 -2.24 15.72 4.92
N LEU A 172 -3.40 15.63 5.55
CA LEU A 172 -4.16 14.40 5.67
C LEU A 172 -5.26 14.34 4.61
N PRO A 173 -5.17 13.43 3.63
CA PRO A 173 -6.23 13.27 2.65
C PRO A 173 -7.45 12.57 3.25
N VAL A 174 -8.61 12.79 2.65
CA VAL A 174 -9.85 12.11 3.03
C VAL A 174 -9.71 10.61 2.87
N GLY A 175 -10.22 9.84 3.84
CA GLY A 175 -10.09 8.39 3.89
C GLY A 175 -8.76 7.89 4.47
N ALA A 176 -7.88 8.77 4.92
CA ALA A 176 -6.65 8.37 5.60
C ALA A 176 -6.95 7.92 7.04
N HIS A 177 -6.37 6.79 7.42
CA HIS A 177 -6.33 6.28 8.78
C HIS A 177 -5.09 6.83 9.47
N VAL A 178 -5.27 7.55 10.57
CA VAL A 178 -4.19 8.15 11.34
C VAL A 178 -3.66 7.13 12.35
N MET A 179 -2.35 6.85 12.29
CA MET A 179 -1.70 5.82 13.09
C MET A 179 -0.94 6.36 14.31
N VAL A 180 -0.89 7.69 14.47
CA VAL A 180 -0.15 8.37 15.54
C VAL A 180 -1.09 9.23 16.36
N GLU A 181 -0.72 9.56 17.60
CA GLU A 181 -1.53 10.39 18.48
C GLU A 181 -0.91 11.78 18.69
N ASP A 182 -1.76 12.75 19.07
CA ASP A 182 -1.30 14.09 19.41
C ASP A 182 -0.38 14.04 20.63
N GLY A 183 0.76 14.70 20.53
CA GLY A 183 1.78 14.69 21.58
C GLY A 183 2.67 13.44 21.63
N GLN A 184 2.50 12.48 20.73
CA GLN A 184 3.35 11.29 20.64
C GLN A 184 4.74 11.63 20.11
N ASP A 185 5.79 11.05 20.72
CA ASP A 185 7.14 11.10 20.18
C ASP A 185 7.31 10.06 19.09
N VAL A 186 7.81 10.48 17.94
CA VAL A 186 7.94 9.63 16.75
C VAL A 186 9.37 9.62 16.24
N LYS A 187 9.73 8.50 15.61
CA LYS A 187 11.06 8.28 15.03
C LYS A 187 10.99 8.27 13.52
N VAL A 188 12.14 8.44 12.91
CA VAL A 188 12.30 8.23 11.46
C VAL A 188 11.90 6.79 11.11
N GLY A 189 11.05 6.62 10.12
CA GLY A 189 10.56 5.32 9.70
C GLY A 189 9.18 4.94 10.25
N ASP A 190 8.64 5.67 11.23
CA ASP A 190 7.29 5.43 11.73
C ASP A 190 6.24 5.78 10.68
N ILE A 191 5.12 5.08 10.70
CA ILE A 191 4.00 5.32 9.78
C ILE A 191 3.04 6.33 10.42
N ILE A 192 2.80 7.45 9.73
CA ILE A 192 1.82 8.47 10.17
C ILE A 192 0.41 8.07 9.81
N ILE A 193 0.20 7.76 8.52
CA ILE A 193 -1.10 7.46 7.96
C ILE A 193 -1.04 6.24 7.06
N LYS A 194 -2.16 5.54 6.99
CA LYS A 194 -2.46 4.50 6.00
C LYS A 194 -3.68 4.92 5.21
N ILE A 195 -3.63 4.81 3.91
CA ILE A 195 -4.74 5.11 3.01
C ILE A 195 -5.09 3.80 2.30
N PRO A 196 -6.25 3.19 2.59
CA PRO A 196 -6.69 2.00 1.89
C PRO A 196 -6.80 2.31 0.39
N ARG A 197 -6.12 1.52 -0.42
CA ARG A 197 -6.30 1.58 -1.88
C ARG A 197 -7.62 0.91 -2.21
N ALA A 198 -8.48 1.58 -2.94
CA ALA A 198 -9.61 0.92 -3.57
C ALA A 198 -9.02 -0.05 -4.61
N ILE A 199 -8.76 -1.29 -4.18
CA ILE A 199 -8.50 -2.38 -5.11
C ILE A 199 -9.79 -2.51 -5.88
N GLY A 200 -9.75 -2.09 -7.13
CA GLY A 200 -10.95 -1.89 -7.93
C GLY A 200 -11.84 -3.12 -7.83
N LYS A 201 -13.14 -2.90 -7.65
CA LYS A 201 -14.21 -3.91 -7.71
C LYS A 201 -14.21 -4.75 -9.01
N ALA A 202 -13.23 -4.51 -9.89
CA ALA A 202 -13.03 -5.30 -11.11
C ALA A 202 -12.77 -6.78 -10.85
N ASN A 203 -12.37 -7.16 -9.62
CA ASN A 203 -12.15 -8.56 -9.25
C ASN A 203 -13.30 -9.17 -8.45
N ASP A 204 -14.30 -8.39 -8.06
CA ASP A 204 -15.55 -8.90 -7.49
C ASP A 204 -16.57 -9.19 -8.61
N ILE A 205 -16.11 -9.92 -9.61
CA ILE A 205 -17.02 -10.50 -10.60
C ILE A 205 -17.74 -11.61 -9.87
N THR A 206 -18.99 -11.34 -9.50
CA THR A 206 -19.89 -12.35 -8.98
C THR A 206 -19.94 -13.50 -10.00
N GLY A 207 -19.24 -14.58 -9.71
CA GLY A 207 -19.17 -15.78 -10.53
C GLY A 207 -19.96 -16.93 -9.90
N GLY A 208 -20.17 -17.99 -10.67
CA GLY A 208 -20.82 -19.21 -10.18
C GLY A 208 -22.31 -19.06 -9.94
N LEU A 209 -22.82 -19.75 -8.91
CA LEU A 209 -24.25 -19.81 -8.59
C LEU A 209 -24.92 -18.44 -8.40
N PRO A 210 -24.35 -17.46 -7.65
CA PRO A 210 -24.94 -16.13 -7.50
C PRO A 210 -25.17 -15.43 -8.85
N ARG A 211 -24.19 -15.47 -9.75
CA ARG A 211 -24.32 -14.85 -11.07
C ARG A 211 -25.35 -15.54 -11.96
N VAL A 212 -25.45 -16.85 -11.87
CA VAL A 212 -26.47 -17.62 -12.57
C VAL A 212 -27.86 -17.23 -12.07
N THR A 213 -28.04 -17.10 -10.75
CA THR A 213 -29.31 -16.68 -10.15
C THR A 213 -29.71 -15.27 -10.60
N GLU A 214 -28.79 -14.31 -10.61
CA GLU A 214 -29.03 -12.95 -11.11
C GLU A 214 -29.50 -12.95 -12.58
N LEU A 215 -28.83 -13.74 -13.42
CA LEU A 215 -29.20 -13.86 -14.84
C LEU A 215 -30.59 -14.48 -15.05
N PHE A 216 -30.96 -15.48 -14.24
CA PHE A 216 -32.27 -16.11 -14.33
C PHE A 216 -33.38 -15.25 -13.71
N GLU A 217 -33.11 -14.51 -12.66
CA GLU A 217 -34.08 -13.61 -12.02
C GLU A 217 -34.16 -12.26 -12.74
N ALA A 218 -33.34 -12.01 -13.76
CA ALA A 218 -33.27 -10.74 -14.51
C ALA A 218 -33.14 -9.49 -13.61
N ARG A 219 -32.47 -9.65 -12.46
CA ARG A 219 -32.17 -8.54 -11.57
C ARG A 219 -30.95 -7.77 -12.09
N ASN A 220 -31.03 -6.45 -12.07
CA ASN A 220 -29.86 -5.61 -12.33
C ASN A 220 -28.85 -5.80 -11.17
N PRO A 221 -27.56 -5.90 -11.52
CA PRO A 221 -26.48 -6.07 -10.54
C PRO A 221 -26.36 -4.88 -9.59
#